data_44a0747076e425e36cee4c17e989e77e
#
_entry.id   44a0747076e425e36cee4c17e989e77e
#
_cell.length_a   1.000
_cell.length_b   1.000
_cell.length_c   1.000
_cell.angle_alpha   90.00
_cell.angle_beta   90.00
_cell.angle_gamma   90.00
#
_symmetry.space_group_name_H-M   'P 1'
#
loop_
_entity.id
_entity.type
_entity.pdbx_description
1 polymer ?
#
loop_
_entity_poly.entity_id
_entity_poly.type
_entity_poly.pdbx_seq_one_letter_code
_entity_poly.pdbx_strand_id
1 'polypeptide(L)'
;MLDIGRPVKKPLLDDMMALARMKLVFNHNIENTSSHKELSHTAVLDVLITIEYNPRSELAREHQEEMVASHMRTAFSIPHHRSMYMDSGYPSEPFLAEAASRQMHRYGSPYMVWILRDYIRHGLADLGQKGDMVMRFFLRIAYIEAIVAEQGSTDPNFSKGCNFLTFLKALFAEGFHASVLGCQPDNNVAPPSALADMFKHAVVRFTHFARGASGCTMTTRGMVMAFLRGAAIIGQKDEKTLDIAIPILLDEKHKIEETSMSAFLIQVKRRHHASVVNAYPIDANKLGFFPKGSPADARPYVTLVAELGVKEPPSGMDHLVISQRCKRGSAHNVSQLQSKIPRNVDATERPRYGLRAFTCSDRVWKVVDPRQVEMYEQMLGVDTLLTAHPRQTEESLQLVRQMLPYWYHQPAWFSDEVTTGSPVSSNEFYEDPELNQGEGSGAEDDMQVGSPKLEESTVFEPEAKV
;
A
#
# COMPACT_ATOMS: atom_id res chain seq x y z
N MET A 1 -18.82 12.13 2.55
CA MET A 1 -18.75 13.16 1.51
C MET A 1 -18.81 14.49 2.20
N LEU A 2 -17.84 15.36 2.00
CA LEU A 2 -17.74 16.62 2.68
C LEU A 2 -19.07 17.37 2.62
N ASP A 3 -19.65 17.62 3.78
CA ASP A 3 -20.78 18.55 3.92
C ASP A 3 -20.22 19.98 3.77
N ILE A 4 -19.99 20.35 2.54
CA ILE A 4 -19.67 21.75 2.16
C ILE A 4 -21.02 22.45 1.97
N GLY A 5 -21.87 22.45 2.97
CA GLY A 5 -23.04 23.30 3.08
C GLY A 5 -24.11 23.25 1.98
N ARG A 6 -23.89 22.51 0.88
CA ARG A 6 -24.89 22.20 -0.15
C ARG A 6 -24.64 20.79 -0.70
N PRO A 7 -25.62 19.89 -0.65
CA PRO A 7 -25.48 18.57 -1.25
C PRO A 7 -25.28 18.73 -2.77
N VAL A 8 -24.16 18.19 -3.26
CA VAL A 8 -23.92 18.10 -4.71
C VAL A 8 -25.02 17.24 -5.30
N LYS A 9 -25.71 17.73 -6.34
CA LYS A 9 -26.77 16.95 -7.01
C LYS A 9 -26.18 15.64 -7.54
N LYS A 10 -26.86 14.53 -7.31
CA LYS A 10 -26.38 13.18 -7.71
C LYS A 10 -25.91 13.10 -9.17
N PRO A 11 -26.62 13.65 -10.18
CA PRO A 11 -26.16 13.64 -11.57
C PRO A 11 -24.78 14.31 -11.76
N LEU A 12 -24.56 15.46 -11.12
CA LEU A 12 -23.27 16.17 -11.21
C LEU A 12 -22.14 15.36 -10.60
N LEU A 13 -22.42 14.64 -9.52
CA LEU A 13 -21.45 13.74 -8.89
C LEU A 13 -21.08 12.59 -9.83
N ASP A 14 -22.06 11.96 -10.45
CA ASP A 14 -21.86 10.86 -11.38
C ASP A 14 -21.04 11.31 -12.61
N ASP A 15 -21.32 12.51 -13.13
CA ASP A 15 -20.54 13.13 -14.21
C ASP A 15 -19.11 13.43 -13.81
N MET A 16 -18.89 13.96 -12.60
CA MET A 16 -17.54 14.18 -12.05
C MET A 16 -16.76 12.87 -11.89
N MET A 17 -17.41 11.81 -11.42
CA MET A 17 -16.79 10.50 -11.30
C MET A 17 -16.45 9.89 -12.65
N ALA A 18 -17.33 10.04 -13.66
CA ALA A 18 -17.06 9.59 -15.02
C ALA A 18 -15.88 10.34 -15.62
N LEU A 19 -15.83 11.65 -15.44
CA LEU A 19 -14.71 12.49 -15.91
C LEU A 19 -13.39 12.12 -15.21
N ALA A 20 -13.40 11.95 -13.88
CA ALA A 20 -12.22 11.55 -13.13
C ALA A 20 -11.69 10.20 -13.61
N ARG A 21 -12.58 9.24 -13.83
CA ARG A 21 -12.23 7.94 -14.41
C ARG A 21 -11.63 8.07 -15.81
N MET A 22 -12.30 8.80 -16.71
CA MET A 22 -11.83 9.02 -18.08
C MET A 22 -10.41 9.60 -18.10
N LYS A 23 -10.16 10.61 -17.27
CA LYS A 23 -8.86 11.28 -17.19
C LYS A 23 -7.78 10.36 -16.60
N LEU A 24 -8.14 9.54 -15.61
CA LEU A 24 -7.20 8.64 -14.95
C LEU A 24 -6.75 7.51 -15.90
N VAL A 25 -7.68 6.88 -16.62
CA VAL A 25 -7.38 5.72 -17.45
C VAL A 25 -7.19 6.06 -18.94
N PHE A 26 -7.20 7.35 -19.27
CA PHE A 26 -7.01 7.85 -20.64
C PHE A 26 -7.85 7.07 -21.67
N ASN A 27 -9.10 6.81 -21.36
CA ASN A 27 -9.99 6.04 -22.21
C ASN A 27 -10.56 6.94 -23.32
N HIS A 28 -9.78 7.14 -24.38
CA HIS A 28 -10.33 7.52 -25.68
C HIS A 28 -10.66 6.22 -26.44
N ASN A 29 -11.76 6.22 -27.17
CA ASN A 29 -12.20 5.12 -28.04
C ASN A 29 -11.21 4.82 -29.20
N ILE A 30 -9.94 5.10 -29.03
CA ILE A 30 -8.88 4.90 -29.97
C ILE A 30 -8.14 3.64 -29.55
N GLU A 31 -7.92 2.76 -30.51
CA GLU A 31 -7.20 1.49 -30.47
C GLU A 31 -6.16 1.41 -29.34
N ASN A 32 -6.50 0.67 -28.31
CA ASN A 32 -5.68 0.49 -27.12
C ASN A 32 -4.41 -0.31 -27.48
N THR A 33 -3.31 0.38 -27.68
CA THR A 33 -2.01 -0.27 -27.66
C THR A 33 -1.75 -0.83 -26.24
N SER A 34 -1.07 -1.98 -26.14
CA SER A 34 -0.82 -2.66 -24.87
C SER A 34 -0.12 -1.75 -23.84
N SER A 35 0.77 -0.86 -24.27
CA SER A 35 1.49 0.08 -23.42
C SER A 35 0.57 1.08 -22.68
N HIS A 36 -0.47 1.59 -23.35
CA HIS A 36 -1.42 2.51 -22.70
C HIS A 36 -2.29 1.82 -21.65
N LYS A 37 -2.54 0.52 -21.78
CA LYS A 37 -3.26 -0.25 -20.74
C LYS A 37 -2.43 -0.34 -19.47
N GLU A 38 -1.16 -0.69 -19.56
CA GLU A 38 -0.28 -0.80 -18.38
C GLU A 38 -0.13 0.52 -17.63
N LEU A 39 0.07 1.62 -18.34
CA LEU A 39 0.12 2.96 -17.75
C LEU A 39 -1.18 3.33 -17.03
N SER A 40 -2.33 3.05 -17.63
CA SER A 40 -3.63 3.29 -17.03
C SER A 40 -3.82 2.49 -15.72
N HIS A 41 -3.38 1.23 -15.70
CA HIS A 41 -3.46 0.40 -14.50
C HIS A 41 -2.48 0.87 -13.43
N THR A 42 -1.26 1.25 -13.82
CA THR A 42 -0.29 1.85 -12.91
C THR A 42 -0.78 3.17 -12.35
N ALA A 43 -1.49 3.99 -13.14
CA ALA A 43 -2.10 5.24 -12.68
C ALA A 43 -3.16 5.00 -11.61
N VAL A 44 -4.03 4.01 -11.80
CA VAL A 44 -5.03 3.60 -10.78
C VAL A 44 -4.32 3.18 -9.50
N LEU A 45 -3.29 2.36 -9.61
CA LEU A 45 -2.54 1.88 -8.46
C LEU A 45 -1.82 3.03 -7.74
N ASP A 46 -1.16 3.92 -8.50
CA ASP A 46 -0.40 5.04 -7.97
C ASP A 46 -1.28 6.05 -7.20
N VAL A 47 -2.46 6.38 -7.72
CA VAL A 47 -3.43 7.20 -6.97
C VAL A 47 -3.78 6.58 -5.62
N LEU A 48 -3.89 5.26 -5.56
CA LEU A 48 -4.36 4.56 -4.36
C LEU A 48 -3.27 4.31 -3.34
N ILE A 49 -2.06 3.89 -3.78
CA ILE A 49 -0.97 3.48 -2.86
C ILE A 49 0.24 4.41 -2.87
N THR A 50 0.24 5.44 -3.70
CA THR A 50 1.34 6.42 -3.82
C THR A 50 2.66 5.73 -4.17
N ILE A 51 2.88 5.49 -5.46
CA ILE A 51 4.09 4.84 -5.97
C ILE A 51 5.26 5.81 -5.96
N GLU A 52 6.41 5.34 -5.51
CA GLU A 52 7.67 6.08 -5.51
C GLU A 52 8.59 5.57 -6.60
N TYR A 53 8.87 6.44 -7.56
CA TYR A 53 9.77 6.14 -8.66
C TYR A 53 11.22 6.14 -8.23
N ASN A 54 12.00 5.23 -8.82
CA ASN A 54 13.44 5.19 -8.64
C ASN A 54 14.11 6.37 -9.35
N PRO A 55 14.68 7.37 -8.64
CA PRO A 55 15.22 8.56 -9.28
C PRO A 55 16.48 8.31 -10.11
N ARG A 56 17.07 7.10 -10.02
CA ARG A 56 18.28 6.72 -10.74
C ARG A 56 17.98 5.93 -12.02
N SER A 57 16.75 5.54 -12.25
CA SER A 57 16.32 4.77 -13.42
C SER A 57 15.81 5.72 -14.51
N GLU A 58 16.41 5.65 -15.70
CA GLU A 58 15.95 6.39 -16.88
C GLU A 58 14.54 5.94 -17.29
N LEU A 59 14.31 4.63 -17.29
CA LEU A 59 13.00 4.07 -17.57
C LEU A 59 11.92 4.57 -16.58
N ALA A 60 12.27 4.70 -15.30
CA ALA A 60 11.34 5.25 -14.30
C ALA A 60 11.03 6.73 -14.56
N ARG A 61 12.00 7.48 -15.06
CA ARG A 61 11.79 8.88 -15.44
C ARG A 61 10.84 8.99 -16.65
N GLU A 62 11.11 8.24 -17.71
CA GLU A 62 10.27 8.22 -18.91
C GLU A 62 8.82 7.85 -18.56
N HIS A 63 8.66 6.80 -17.77
CA HIS A 63 7.35 6.36 -17.30
C HIS A 63 6.66 7.46 -16.46
N GLN A 64 7.41 8.15 -15.61
CA GLN A 64 6.90 9.26 -14.79
C GLN A 64 6.47 10.45 -15.63
N GLU A 65 7.23 10.80 -16.68
CA GLU A 65 6.90 11.87 -17.62
C GLU A 65 5.60 11.55 -18.37
N GLU A 66 5.41 10.33 -18.82
CA GLU A 66 4.20 9.90 -19.49
C GLU A 66 2.98 9.89 -18.55
N MET A 67 3.17 9.49 -17.29
CA MET A 67 2.12 9.59 -16.27
C MET A 67 1.69 11.04 -16.00
N VAL A 68 2.61 11.99 -16.05
CA VAL A 68 2.31 13.43 -15.96
C VAL A 68 1.57 13.90 -17.20
N ALA A 69 2.01 13.51 -18.39
CA ALA A 69 1.42 13.94 -19.65
C ALA A 69 -0.02 13.41 -19.86
N SER A 70 -0.29 12.16 -19.44
CA SER A 70 -1.50 11.45 -19.88
C SER A 70 -2.44 11.01 -18.75
N HIS A 71 -1.95 10.86 -17.50
CA HIS A 71 -2.69 10.22 -16.41
C HIS A 71 -2.88 11.09 -15.17
N MET A 72 -2.89 12.41 -15.30
CA MET A 72 -3.13 13.40 -14.22
C MET A 72 -2.10 13.37 -13.07
N ARG A 73 -0.95 12.71 -13.25
CA ARG A 73 0.12 12.85 -12.28
C ARG A 73 0.66 14.28 -12.33
N THR A 74 0.93 14.88 -11.19
CA THR A 74 1.34 16.29 -11.10
C THR A 74 2.84 16.38 -10.90
N ALA A 75 3.54 17.14 -11.72
CA ALA A 75 4.92 17.54 -11.47
C ALA A 75 4.93 18.66 -10.42
N PHE A 76 5.54 18.38 -9.26
CA PHE A 76 5.65 19.35 -8.17
C PHE A 76 6.90 20.23 -8.31
N SER A 77 8.00 19.63 -8.76
CA SER A 77 9.27 20.32 -8.91
C SER A 77 10.18 19.64 -9.94
N ILE A 78 10.90 20.46 -10.70
CA ILE A 78 12.01 20.05 -11.54
C ILE A 78 13.22 20.88 -11.11
N PRO A 79 14.13 20.35 -10.28
CA PRO A 79 15.25 21.10 -9.75
C PRO A 79 16.22 21.54 -10.85
N HIS A 80 16.57 22.83 -10.90
CA HIS A 80 17.49 23.41 -11.90
C HIS A 80 18.85 22.70 -11.99
N HIS A 81 19.37 22.22 -10.85
CA HIS A 81 20.66 21.55 -10.81
C HIS A 81 20.63 20.07 -11.20
N ARG A 82 19.42 19.52 -11.35
CA ARG A 82 19.19 18.12 -11.70
C ARG A 82 17.99 18.04 -12.65
N SER A 83 18.14 18.63 -13.83
CA SER A 83 17.10 18.63 -14.87
C SER A 83 16.62 17.23 -15.26
N MET A 84 17.36 16.19 -14.88
CA MET A 84 17.01 14.78 -15.09
C MET A 84 16.14 14.21 -13.95
N TYR A 85 15.81 15.01 -12.93
CA TYR A 85 14.98 14.57 -11.81
C TYR A 85 13.71 15.39 -11.76
N MET A 86 12.57 14.71 -11.70
CA MET A 86 11.27 15.32 -11.51
C MET A 86 10.65 14.78 -10.22
N ASP A 87 10.29 15.68 -9.30
CA ASP A 87 9.45 15.32 -8.16
C ASP A 87 7.98 15.42 -8.58
N SER A 88 7.30 14.28 -8.60
CA SER A 88 5.92 14.23 -9.03
C SER A 88 5.11 13.22 -8.23
N GLY A 89 3.79 13.35 -8.26
CA GLY A 89 2.87 12.48 -7.54
C GLY A 89 1.42 12.85 -7.80
N TYR A 90 0.53 12.10 -7.20
CA TYR A 90 -0.88 12.49 -7.17
C TYR A 90 -1.16 13.32 -5.93
N PRO A 91 -1.82 14.48 -6.07
CA PRO A 91 -2.34 15.20 -4.93
C PRO A 91 -3.42 14.37 -4.23
N SER A 92 -3.56 14.54 -2.93
CA SER A 92 -4.64 13.90 -2.17
C SER A 92 -5.99 14.46 -2.61
N GLU A 93 -6.59 13.82 -3.63
CA GLU A 93 -7.85 14.27 -4.26
C GLU A 93 -8.92 13.17 -4.11
N PRO A 94 -9.97 13.40 -3.27
CA PRO A 94 -10.96 12.38 -2.93
C PRO A 94 -11.76 11.81 -4.12
N PHE A 95 -12.09 12.64 -5.12
CA PHE A 95 -12.86 12.17 -6.29
C PHE A 95 -12.03 11.25 -7.18
N LEU A 96 -10.77 11.63 -7.42
CA LEU A 96 -9.85 10.80 -8.19
C LEU A 96 -9.59 9.47 -7.49
N ALA A 97 -9.41 9.50 -6.18
CA ALA A 97 -9.21 8.32 -5.36
C ALA A 97 -10.44 7.39 -5.32
N GLU A 98 -11.65 7.95 -5.30
CA GLU A 98 -12.89 7.16 -5.41
C GLU A 98 -12.99 6.51 -6.79
N ALA A 99 -12.72 7.26 -7.88
CA ALA A 99 -12.72 6.73 -9.24
C ALA A 99 -11.71 5.60 -9.41
N ALA A 100 -10.48 5.78 -8.87
CA ALA A 100 -9.44 4.77 -8.85
C ALA A 100 -9.85 3.53 -8.04
N SER A 101 -10.51 3.71 -6.88
CA SER A 101 -10.99 2.60 -6.06
C SER A 101 -12.04 1.75 -6.78
N ARG A 102 -12.98 2.40 -7.48
CA ARG A 102 -13.97 1.72 -8.31
C ARG A 102 -13.32 0.97 -9.46
N GLN A 103 -12.30 1.57 -10.08
CA GLN A 103 -11.57 0.93 -11.16
C GLN A 103 -10.73 -0.26 -10.67
N MET A 104 -10.03 -0.13 -9.55
CA MET A 104 -9.30 -1.23 -8.91
C MET A 104 -10.23 -2.40 -8.55
N HIS A 105 -11.43 -2.10 -8.03
CA HIS A 105 -12.43 -3.12 -7.73
C HIS A 105 -12.88 -3.88 -8.99
N ARG A 106 -13.05 -3.19 -10.13
CA ARG A 106 -13.40 -3.80 -11.42
C ARG A 106 -12.30 -4.68 -11.99
N TYR A 107 -11.03 -4.25 -11.88
CA TYR A 107 -9.89 -5.03 -12.34
C TYR A 107 -9.66 -6.28 -11.50
N GLY A 108 -10.03 -6.23 -10.20
CA GLY A 108 -9.77 -7.29 -9.25
C GLY A 108 -8.35 -7.27 -8.70
N SER A 109 -8.23 -7.70 -7.43
CA SER A 109 -6.93 -7.72 -6.73
C SER A 109 -5.87 -8.60 -7.41
N PRO A 110 -6.18 -9.78 -7.98
CA PRO A 110 -5.17 -10.62 -8.63
C PRO A 110 -4.45 -9.93 -9.79
N TYR A 111 -5.18 -9.18 -10.60
CA TYR A 111 -4.60 -8.44 -11.71
C TYR A 111 -3.73 -7.28 -11.23
N MET A 112 -4.18 -6.55 -10.22
CA MET A 112 -3.44 -5.41 -9.68
C MET A 112 -2.13 -5.83 -8.98
N VAL A 113 -2.07 -7.05 -8.39
CA VAL A 113 -0.82 -7.63 -7.89
C VAL A 113 0.20 -7.80 -9.01
N TRP A 114 -0.25 -8.30 -10.16
CA TRP A 114 0.62 -8.47 -11.33
C TRP A 114 1.21 -7.12 -11.80
N ILE A 115 0.38 -6.07 -11.87
CA ILE A 115 0.85 -4.70 -12.22
C ILE A 115 1.90 -4.19 -11.21
N LEU A 116 1.64 -4.36 -9.91
CA LEU A 116 2.59 -3.94 -8.87
C LEU A 116 3.91 -4.72 -8.97
N ARG A 117 3.84 -6.03 -9.16
CA ARG A 117 5.02 -6.88 -9.34
C ARG A 117 5.84 -6.42 -10.54
N ASP A 118 5.18 -6.19 -11.66
CA ASP A 118 5.82 -5.80 -12.91
C ASP A 118 6.51 -4.45 -12.79
N TYR A 119 5.83 -3.47 -12.19
CA TYR A 119 6.39 -2.17 -11.83
C TYR A 119 7.67 -2.30 -11.00
N ILE A 120 7.65 -3.13 -9.96
CA ILE A 120 8.80 -3.36 -9.08
C ILE A 120 9.93 -4.11 -9.82
N ARG A 121 9.57 -5.09 -10.64
CA ARG A 121 10.52 -5.94 -11.37
C ARG A 121 11.29 -5.17 -12.44
N HIS A 122 10.65 -4.24 -13.12
CA HIS A 122 11.30 -3.37 -14.10
C HIS A 122 12.20 -2.29 -13.47
N GLY A 123 12.36 -2.30 -12.14
CA GLY A 123 13.22 -1.34 -11.46
C GLY A 123 12.67 0.09 -11.45
N LEU A 124 11.37 0.24 -11.68
CA LEU A 124 10.68 1.54 -11.63
C LEU A 124 10.52 2.04 -10.21
N ALA A 125 10.41 1.11 -9.23
CA ALA A 125 10.25 1.43 -7.82
C ALA A 125 11.58 1.78 -7.14
N ASP A 126 11.53 2.71 -6.17
CA ASP A 126 12.62 2.90 -5.20
C ASP A 126 12.76 1.62 -4.33
N LEU A 127 13.98 1.07 -4.31
CA LEU A 127 14.27 -0.19 -3.62
C LEU A 127 13.95 -0.16 -2.13
N GLY A 128 14.09 1.00 -1.49
CA GLY A 128 13.79 1.21 -0.07
C GLY A 128 12.30 1.10 0.25
N GLN A 129 11.43 1.33 -0.73
CA GLN A 129 9.98 1.48 -0.55
C GLN A 129 9.17 0.23 -0.89
N LYS A 130 9.81 -0.84 -1.38
CA LYS A 130 9.11 -2.06 -1.83
C LYS A 130 8.18 -2.64 -0.75
N GLY A 131 8.66 -2.78 0.48
CA GLY A 131 7.86 -3.31 1.59
C GLY A 131 6.66 -2.42 1.92
N ASP A 132 6.88 -1.11 1.94
CA ASP A 132 5.84 -0.13 2.25
C ASP A 132 4.75 -0.11 1.18
N MET A 133 5.12 -0.22 -0.10
CA MET A 133 4.16 -0.32 -1.20
C MET A 133 3.31 -1.58 -1.11
N VAL A 134 3.92 -2.73 -0.83
CA VAL A 134 3.19 -4.00 -0.63
C VAL A 134 2.22 -3.89 0.56
N MET A 135 2.65 -3.30 1.68
CA MET A 135 1.75 -3.12 2.83
C MET A 135 0.60 -2.16 2.50
N ARG A 136 0.87 -1.03 1.84
CA ARG A 136 -0.18 -0.10 1.39
C ARG A 136 -1.17 -0.79 0.45
N PHE A 137 -0.68 -1.67 -0.41
CA PHE A 137 -1.53 -2.47 -1.29
C PHE A 137 -2.42 -3.43 -0.50
N PHE A 138 -1.89 -4.17 0.49
CA PHE A 138 -2.69 -5.03 1.38
C PHE A 138 -3.80 -4.26 2.09
N LEU A 139 -3.46 -3.12 2.66
CA LEU A 139 -4.42 -2.25 3.35
C LEU A 139 -5.52 -1.76 2.40
N ARG A 140 -5.18 -1.48 1.15
CA ARG A 140 -6.17 -1.06 0.15
C ARG A 140 -7.12 -2.19 -0.27
N ILE A 141 -6.59 -3.39 -0.51
CA ILE A 141 -7.44 -4.56 -0.82
C ILE A 141 -8.38 -4.82 0.36
N ALA A 142 -7.84 -4.91 1.59
CA ALA A 142 -8.63 -5.14 2.79
C ALA A 142 -9.76 -4.11 2.96
N TYR A 143 -9.46 -2.83 2.68
CA TYR A 143 -10.47 -1.78 2.75
C TYR A 143 -11.56 -1.93 1.68
N ILE A 144 -11.19 -2.27 0.44
CA ILE A 144 -12.14 -2.53 -0.64
C ILE A 144 -13.06 -3.71 -0.26
N GLU A 145 -12.48 -4.81 0.20
CA GLU A 145 -13.23 -6.00 0.61
C GLU A 145 -14.17 -5.72 1.79
N ALA A 146 -13.73 -4.96 2.78
CA ALA A 146 -14.55 -4.55 3.90
C ALA A 146 -15.76 -3.70 3.47
N ILE A 147 -15.54 -2.72 2.59
CA ILE A 147 -16.62 -1.88 2.03
C ILE A 147 -17.61 -2.72 1.22
N VAL A 148 -17.13 -3.61 0.37
CA VAL A 148 -17.98 -4.50 -0.44
C VAL A 148 -18.82 -5.40 0.47
N ALA A 149 -18.21 -5.98 1.50
CA ALA A 149 -18.91 -6.84 2.46
C ALA A 149 -19.99 -6.10 3.25
N GLU A 150 -19.74 -4.85 3.65
CA GLU A 150 -20.74 -4.06 4.41
C GLU A 150 -21.87 -3.51 3.53
N GLN A 151 -21.55 -3.08 2.32
CA GLN A 151 -22.56 -2.45 1.47
C GLN A 151 -23.39 -3.46 0.65
N GLY A 152 -22.85 -4.65 0.37
CA GLY A 152 -23.52 -5.67 -0.44
C GLY A 152 -23.93 -5.16 -1.84
N SER A 153 -23.28 -4.11 -2.33
CA SER A 153 -23.63 -3.42 -3.58
C SER A 153 -22.67 -3.81 -4.70
N THR A 154 -23.19 -3.88 -5.92
CA THR A 154 -22.37 -4.05 -7.13
C THR A 154 -21.60 -2.78 -7.52
N ASP A 155 -22.01 -1.61 -7.03
CA ASP A 155 -21.33 -0.33 -7.22
C ASP A 155 -21.11 0.33 -5.83
N PRO A 156 -20.11 -0.14 -5.06
CA PRO A 156 -19.87 0.34 -3.71
C PRO A 156 -19.32 1.76 -3.70
N ASN A 157 -19.65 2.51 -2.64
CA ASN A 157 -19.09 3.84 -2.38
C ASN A 157 -17.94 3.71 -1.39
N PHE A 158 -16.70 3.75 -1.89
CA PHE A 158 -15.49 3.61 -1.08
C PHE A 158 -15.21 4.82 -0.20
N SER A 159 -15.76 5.98 -0.53
CA SER A 159 -15.61 7.21 0.28
C SER A 159 -16.49 7.21 1.53
N LYS A 160 -17.39 6.23 1.69
CA LYS A 160 -18.27 6.14 2.87
C LYS A 160 -17.53 5.74 4.13
N GLY A 161 -16.51 4.89 4.01
CA GLY A 161 -15.85 4.24 5.14
C GLY A 161 -16.49 2.91 5.53
N CYS A 162 -15.83 2.16 6.39
CA CYS A 162 -16.34 0.90 6.95
C CYS A 162 -16.01 0.79 8.44
N ASN A 163 -16.66 -0.14 9.13
CA ASN A 163 -16.35 -0.47 10.51
C ASN A 163 -14.90 -0.98 10.62
N PHE A 164 -14.18 -0.53 11.63
CA PHE A 164 -12.77 -0.90 11.82
C PHE A 164 -12.59 -2.40 12.06
N LEU A 165 -13.52 -3.05 12.76
CA LEU A 165 -13.45 -4.50 13.01
C LEU A 165 -13.70 -5.31 11.72
N THR A 166 -14.59 -4.84 10.84
CA THR A 166 -14.78 -5.44 9.51
C THR A 166 -13.52 -5.32 8.68
N PHE A 167 -12.87 -4.15 8.72
CA PHE A 167 -11.59 -3.93 8.04
C PHE A 167 -10.50 -4.88 8.56
N LEU A 168 -10.36 -5.08 9.88
CA LEU A 168 -9.39 -6.04 10.43
C LEU A 168 -9.68 -7.48 10.01
N LYS A 169 -10.97 -7.87 9.94
CA LYS A 169 -11.38 -9.20 9.42
C LYS A 169 -11.10 -9.37 7.92
N ALA A 170 -11.12 -8.31 7.16
CA ALA A 170 -10.72 -8.34 5.74
C ALA A 170 -9.19 -8.37 5.57
N LEU A 171 -8.44 -7.81 6.51
CA LEU A 171 -6.98 -7.76 6.46
C LEU A 171 -6.34 -9.08 6.87
N PHE A 172 -6.76 -9.66 8.01
CA PHE A 172 -6.13 -10.84 8.59
C PHE A 172 -6.87 -12.13 8.23
N ALA A 173 -6.14 -13.23 8.10
CA ALA A 173 -6.68 -14.55 7.85
C ALA A 173 -7.67 -14.97 8.95
N GLU A 174 -8.69 -15.74 8.59
CA GLU A 174 -9.82 -16.09 9.45
C GLU A 174 -9.41 -16.76 10.76
N GLY A 175 -8.37 -17.60 10.73
CA GLY A 175 -7.82 -18.25 11.92
C GLY A 175 -7.36 -17.30 13.02
N PHE A 176 -7.06 -16.04 12.69
CA PHE A 176 -6.64 -15.01 13.65
C PHE A 176 -7.74 -14.08 14.11
N HIS A 177 -8.97 -14.15 13.55
CA HIS A 177 -10.03 -13.22 13.90
C HIS A 177 -10.35 -13.22 15.40
N ALA A 178 -10.51 -14.40 15.98
CA ALA A 178 -10.85 -14.53 17.41
C ALA A 178 -9.75 -13.93 18.31
N SER A 179 -8.49 -14.20 17.99
CA SER A 179 -7.35 -13.71 18.77
C SER A 179 -7.14 -12.19 18.61
N VAL A 180 -7.29 -11.65 17.40
CA VAL A 180 -7.19 -10.20 17.13
C VAL A 180 -8.32 -9.44 17.83
N LEU A 181 -9.55 -9.89 17.67
CA LEU A 181 -10.71 -9.19 18.26
C LEU A 181 -10.77 -9.32 19.79
N GLY A 182 -10.30 -10.44 20.33
CA GLY A 182 -10.23 -10.69 21.77
C GLY A 182 -8.97 -10.15 22.44
N CYS A 183 -8.03 -9.54 21.68
CA CYS A 183 -6.78 -9.07 22.28
C CYS A 183 -7.02 -7.98 23.31
N GLN A 184 -6.16 -7.97 24.34
CA GLN A 184 -6.19 -7.02 25.44
C GLN A 184 -5.08 -5.99 25.27
N PRO A 185 -5.18 -4.81 25.88
CA PRO A 185 -4.11 -3.82 25.86
C PRO A 185 -2.81 -4.39 26.44
N ASP A 186 -1.69 -4.15 25.78
CA ASP A 186 -0.38 -4.61 26.21
C ASP A 186 0.31 -3.70 27.22
N ASN A 187 -0.22 -2.50 27.45
CA ASN A 187 0.30 -1.46 28.33
C ASN A 187 -0.48 -1.31 29.63
N ASN A 188 -0.92 -2.40 30.21
CA ASN A 188 -1.37 -2.49 31.61
C ASN A 188 -2.46 -1.50 32.08
N VAL A 189 -3.36 -1.09 31.19
CA VAL A 189 -4.52 -0.25 31.55
C VAL A 189 -5.59 -1.09 32.25
N ALA A 190 -6.16 -0.60 33.31
CA ALA A 190 -7.25 -1.26 34.05
C ALA A 190 -8.55 -0.44 33.92
N PRO A 191 -9.72 -1.09 33.70
CA PRO A 191 -9.91 -2.50 33.44
C PRO A 191 -9.53 -2.89 31.99
N PRO A 192 -8.99 -4.08 31.76
CA PRO A 192 -8.69 -4.54 30.42
C PRO A 192 -10.01 -4.77 29.66
N SER A 193 -10.12 -4.21 28.47
CA SER A 193 -11.24 -4.43 27.55
C SER A 193 -10.73 -5.04 26.25
N ALA A 194 -11.49 -5.93 25.62
CA ALA A 194 -11.11 -6.49 24.35
C ALA A 194 -11.11 -5.42 23.25
N LEU A 195 -10.26 -5.61 22.23
CA LEU A 195 -10.21 -4.71 21.06
C LEU A 195 -11.61 -4.56 20.44
N ALA A 196 -12.35 -5.67 20.32
CA ALA A 196 -13.69 -5.65 19.76
C ALA A 196 -14.65 -4.73 20.52
N ASP A 197 -14.55 -4.66 21.86
CA ASP A 197 -15.42 -3.83 22.68
C ASP A 197 -15.06 -2.34 22.51
N MET A 198 -13.77 -2.05 22.51
CA MET A 198 -13.27 -0.66 22.42
C MET A 198 -13.47 -0.02 21.04
N PHE A 199 -13.46 -0.82 19.99
CA PHE A 199 -13.61 -0.34 18.62
C PHE A 199 -14.93 -0.75 17.95
N LYS A 200 -15.93 -1.16 18.73
CA LYS A 200 -17.22 -1.66 18.24
C LYS A 200 -17.89 -0.71 17.23
N HIS A 201 -17.84 0.59 17.52
CA HIS A 201 -18.46 1.65 16.71
C HIS A 201 -17.45 2.47 15.91
N ALA A 202 -16.20 2.02 15.90
CA ALA A 202 -15.14 2.73 15.22
C ALA A 202 -15.20 2.57 13.69
N VAL A 203 -14.92 3.65 12.99
CA VAL A 203 -14.95 3.72 11.53
C VAL A 203 -13.58 4.11 11.00
N VAL A 204 -13.15 3.43 9.94
CA VAL A 204 -12.01 3.82 9.10
C VAL A 204 -12.50 4.34 7.77
N ARG A 205 -11.82 5.36 7.26
CA ARG A 205 -12.13 5.97 5.98
C ARG A 205 -10.85 6.41 5.28
N PHE A 206 -10.40 5.62 4.29
CA PHE A 206 -9.23 5.97 3.47
C PHE A 206 -9.32 5.32 2.10
N THR A 207 -9.55 6.11 1.07
CA THR A 207 -9.52 5.65 -0.34
C THR A 207 -8.11 5.65 -0.91
N HIS A 208 -7.16 6.37 -0.31
CA HIS A 208 -5.79 6.53 -0.80
C HIS A 208 -4.82 6.86 0.33
N PHE A 209 -3.54 6.94 -0.02
CA PHE A 209 -2.49 7.38 0.88
C PHE A 209 -2.00 8.77 0.50
N ALA A 210 -1.69 9.59 1.51
CA ALA A 210 -1.08 10.90 1.34
C ALA A 210 0.20 10.99 2.17
N ARG A 211 1.21 11.69 1.65
CA ARG A 211 2.45 11.90 2.40
C ARG A 211 2.28 12.96 3.47
N GLY A 212 2.79 12.68 4.64
CA GLY A 212 2.96 13.67 5.70
C GLY A 212 4.11 14.62 5.37
N ALA A 213 3.82 15.91 5.33
CA ALA A 213 4.84 16.94 5.06
C ALA A 213 5.76 17.23 6.26
N SER A 214 5.29 16.92 7.48
CA SER A 214 6.02 17.18 8.72
C SER A 214 5.51 16.29 9.85
N GLY A 215 6.24 16.19 10.96
CA GLY A 215 5.81 15.43 12.14
C GLY A 215 4.43 15.85 12.71
N CYS A 216 3.97 17.08 12.43
CA CYS A 216 2.64 17.53 12.84
C CYS A 216 1.48 16.82 12.12
N THR A 217 1.73 16.12 11.02
CA THR A 217 0.71 15.31 10.33
C THR A 217 0.41 14.01 11.07
N MET A 218 1.34 13.48 11.85
CA MET A 218 1.19 12.28 12.68
C MET A 218 0.63 12.61 14.06
N THR A 219 -0.45 13.36 14.10
CA THR A 219 -1.16 13.75 15.31
C THR A 219 -2.66 13.53 15.15
N THR A 220 -3.43 13.55 16.24
CA THR A 220 -4.90 13.44 16.15
C THR A 220 -5.52 14.53 15.29
N ARG A 221 -4.95 15.74 15.29
CA ARG A 221 -5.37 16.82 14.37
C ARG A 221 -5.09 16.46 12.91
N GLY A 222 -3.93 15.88 12.63
CA GLY A 222 -3.61 15.35 11.30
C GLY A 222 -4.58 14.25 10.90
N MET A 223 -4.99 13.37 11.84
CA MET A 223 -5.98 12.33 11.58
C MET A 223 -7.38 12.88 11.27
N VAL A 224 -7.80 13.99 11.89
CA VAL A 224 -9.04 14.69 11.49
C VAL A 224 -8.99 15.08 10.02
N MET A 225 -7.90 15.73 9.61
CA MET A 225 -7.74 16.18 8.21
C MET A 225 -7.67 15.00 7.25
N ALA A 226 -6.93 13.96 7.60
CA ALA A 226 -6.81 12.75 6.81
C ALA A 226 -8.18 12.04 6.65
N PHE A 227 -8.91 11.88 7.74
CA PHE A 227 -10.24 11.26 7.72
C PHE A 227 -11.24 12.05 6.86
N LEU A 228 -11.25 13.38 6.96
CA LEU A 228 -12.10 14.25 6.15
C LEU A 228 -11.76 14.13 4.65
N ARG A 229 -10.50 13.97 4.31
CA ARG A 229 -10.05 13.76 2.93
C ARG A 229 -10.18 12.31 2.45
N GLY A 230 -10.51 11.38 3.33
CA GLY A 230 -10.51 9.95 3.01
C GLY A 230 -9.11 9.44 2.67
N ALA A 231 -8.10 9.89 3.42
CA ALA A 231 -6.70 9.50 3.22
C ALA A 231 -6.13 8.78 4.46
N ALA A 232 -5.18 7.87 4.24
CA ALA A 232 -4.23 7.42 5.25
C ALA A 232 -2.91 8.19 5.07
N ILE A 233 -2.12 8.35 6.12
CA ILE A 233 -0.88 9.14 6.07
C ILE A 233 0.32 8.21 5.97
N ILE A 234 1.21 8.48 5.02
CA ILE A 234 2.55 7.89 4.92
C ILE A 234 3.50 8.75 5.76
N GLY A 235 4.31 8.12 6.63
CA GLY A 235 5.35 8.77 7.41
C GLY A 235 6.46 9.37 6.55
N GLN A 236 7.28 10.19 7.17
CA GLN A 236 8.47 10.76 6.51
C GLN A 236 9.53 9.67 6.32
N LYS A 237 10.35 9.78 5.27
CA LYS A 237 11.42 8.81 4.97
C LYS A 237 12.42 8.61 6.11
N ASP A 238 12.61 9.62 6.94
CA ASP A 238 13.57 9.60 8.06
C ASP A 238 12.95 9.17 9.39
N GLU A 239 11.64 8.93 9.43
CA GLU A 239 10.93 8.51 10.63
C GLU A 239 11.06 7.00 10.82
N LYS A 240 11.93 6.60 11.76
CA LYS A 240 12.30 5.19 11.97
C LYS A 240 11.22 4.34 12.64
N THR A 241 10.17 4.96 13.17
CA THR A 241 9.24 4.30 14.10
C THR A 241 7.85 4.09 13.52
N LEU A 242 7.45 4.85 12.51
CA LEU A 242 6.10 4.82 11.97
C LEU A 242 6.10 5.07 10.47
N ASP A 243 5.61 4.09 9.71
CA ASP A 243 5.58 4.18 8.25
C ASP A 243 4.19 4.60 7.74
N ILE A 244 3.10 4.14 8.41
CA ILE A 244 1.72 4.41 7.98
C ILE A 244 0.84 4.69 9.20
N ALA A 245 -0.04 5.70 9.11
CA ALA A 245 -1.12 5.95 10.06
C ALA A 245 -2.47 5.98 9.34
N ILE A 246 -3.38 5.08 9.72
CA ILE A 246 -4.76 5.07 9.24
C ILE A 246 -5.64 5.73 10.28
N PRO A 247 -6.38 6.80 9.92
CA PRO A 247 -7.26 7.49 10.84
C PRO A 247 -8.45 6.62 11.25
N ILE A 248 -8.76 6.60 12.54
CA ILE A 248 -9.92 5.91 13.12
C ILE A 248 -10.79 6.96 13.81
N LEU A 249 -12.04 7.06 13.40
CA LEU A 249 -13.08 7.75 14.17
C LEU A 249 -13.66 6.73 15.16
N LEU A 250 -13.51 6.97 16.46
CA LEU A 250 -13.86 5.98 17.51
C LEU A 250 -15.35 5.67 17.60
N ASP A 251 -16.19 6.64 17.27
CA ASP A 251 -17.65 6.43 17.20
C ASP A 251 -18.22 7.25 16.04
N GLU A 252 -18.91 6.59 15.11
CA GLU A 252 -19.54 7.20 13.93
C GLU A 252 -20.57 8.29 14.27
N LYS A 253 -21.13 8.26 15.47
CA LYS A 253 -22.11 9.23 15.98
C LYS A 253 -21.47 10.52 16.50
N HIS A 254 -20.17 10.48 16.77
CA HIS A 254 -19.46 11.64 17.27
C HIS A 254 -19.06 12.59 16.15
N LYS A 255 -18.92 13.86 16.48
CA LYS A 255 -18.31 14.85 15.62
C LYS A 255 -16.90 14.45 15.26
N ILE A 256 -16.49 14.71 14.01
CA ILE A 256 -15.11 14.52 13.58
C ILE A 256 -14.26 15.66 14.13
N GLU A 257 -13.57 15.41 15.22
CA GLU A 257 -12.71 16.38 15.93
C GLU A 257 -11.54 15.65 16.59
N GLU A 258 -10.54 16.38 17.08
CA GLU A 258 -9.32 15.80 17.63
C GLU A 258 -9.60 14.82 18.78
N THR A 259 -10.65 15.07 19.57
CA THR A 259 -11.04 14.28 20.75
C THR A 259 -11.73 12.96 20.39
N SER A 260 -12.29 12.84 19.19
CA SER A 260 -12.94 11.63 18.70
C SER A 260 -12.05 10.76 17.81
N MET A 261 -10.83 11.23 17.49
CA MET A 261 -9.91 10.53 16.61
C MET A 261 -8.89 9.66 17.34
N SER A 262 -8.61 8.53 16.73
CA SER A 262 -7.51 7.63 17.05
C SER A 262 -6.82 7.19 15.73
N ALA A 263 -5.93 6.20 15.80
CA ALA A 263 -5.29 5.64 14.62
C ALA A 263 -4.92 4.16 14.74
N PHE A 264 -4.79 3.53 13.57
CA PHE A 264 -4.05 2.30 13.37
C PHE A 264 -2.66 2.67 12.86
N LEU A 265 -1.64 2.49 13.71
CA LEU A 265 -0.26 2.89 13.51
C LEU A 265 0.56 1.67 13.03
N ILE A 266 1.20 1.77 11.89
CA ILE A 266 1.82 0.62 11.23
C ILE A 266 3.29 0.92 10.96
N GLN A 267 4.15 -0.05 11.31
CA GLN A 267 5.55 -0.09 10.95
C GLN A 267 5.79 -1.28 10.03
N VAL A 268 6.48 -1.08 8.93
CA VAL A 268 6.80 -2.10 7.93
C VAL A 268 8.29 -2.42 7.99
N LYS A 269 8.63 -3.69 8.00
CA LYS A 269 10.00 -4.17 7.96
C LYS A 269 10.17 -5.20 6.83
N ARG A 270 11.13 -4.93 5.96
CA ARG A 270 11.52 -5.83 4.88
C ARG A 270 12.78 -6.62 5.28
N ARG A 271 12.77 -7.26 6.43
CA ARG A 271 13.88 -8.10 6.89
C ARG A 271 13.68 -9.52 6.38
N HIS A 272 14.76 -10.18 5.98
CA HIS A 272 14.72 -11.61 5.59
C HIS A 272 14.74 -12.53 6.79
N HIS A 273 15.31 -12.08 7.91
CA HIS A 273 15.34 -12.82 9.15
C HIS A 273 14.53 -12.09 10.21
N ALA A 274 13.66 -12.83 10.88
CA ALA A 274 12.92 -12.29 11.99
C ALA A 274 13.90 -11.76 13.05
N SER A 275 13.73 -10.51 13.43
CA SER A 275 14.55 -9.96 14.51
C SER A 275 14.05 -10.51 15.83
N VAL A 276 14.94 -11.29 16.49
CA VAL A 276 14.75 -11.68 17.90
C VAL A 276 14.81 -10.46 18.81
N VAL A 277 15.50 -9.41 18.37
CA VAL A 277 15.64 -8.15 19.10
C VAL A 277 14.41 -7.28 18.84
N ASN A 278 13.65 -7.12 19.89
CA ASN A 278 12.65 -6.07 20.16
C ASN A 278 12.25 -5.24 18.93
N ALA A 279 11.10 -5.55 18.35
CA ALA A 279 10.38 -4.53 17.60
C ALA A 279 10.25 -3.32 18.51
N TYR A 280 10.73 -2.16 18.07
CA TYR A 280 10.52 -0.93 18.82
C TYR A 280 9.01 -0.76 18.98
N PRO A 281 8.48 -0.77 20.22
CA PRO A 281 7.05 -0.60 20.42
C PRO A 281 6.67 0.77 19.89
N ILE A 282 5.69 0.80 18.98
CA ILE A 282 5.10 2.06 18.52
C ILE A 282 4.37 2.65 19.73
N ASP A 283 4.84 3.77 20.22
CA ASP A 283 4.28 4.45 21.38
C ASP A 283 3.72 5.81 20.96
N ALA A 284 2.40 5.90 20.86
CA ALA A 284 1.71 7.10 20.42
C ALA A 284 2.00 8.32 21.32
N ASN A 285 2.29 8.12 22.61
CA ASN A 285 2.62 9.22 23.52
C ASN A 285 4.04 9.73 23.23
N LYS A 286 5.01 8.85 23.00
CA LYS A 286 6.38 9.24 22.62
C LYS A 286 6.45 9.92 21.27
N LEU A 287 5.59 9.52 20.34
CA LEU A 287 5.44 10.16 19.03
C LEU A 287 4.76 11.53 19.09
N GLY A 288 4.18 11.90 20.25
CA GLY A 288 3.39 13.12 20.36
C GLY A 288 2.09 13.07 19.56
N PHE A 289 1.60 11.85 19.25
CA PHE A 289 0.39 11.64 18.46
C PHE A 289 -0.85 12.26 19.11
N PHE A 290 -0.99 12.11 20.41
CA PHE A 290 -2.07 12.73 21.19
C PHE A 290 -1.60 14.05 21.79
N PRO A 291 -2.50 15.05 21.92
CA PRO A 291 -2.19 16.32 22.58
C PRO A 291 -1.67 16.12 24.00
N LYS A 292 -0.68 16.91 24.41
CA LYS A 292 -0.19 16.94 25.78
C LYS A 292 -1.24 17.58 26.69
N GLY A 293 -1.43 17.03 27.87
CA GLY A 293 -2.22 17.66 28.93
C GLY A 293 -3.69 17.30 29.04
N SER A 294 -4.14 16.22 28.39
CA SER A 294 -5.49 15.66 28.62
C SER A 294 -5.45 14.45 29.56
N PRO A 295 -5.54 14.64 30.88
CA PRO A 295 -5.40 13.55 31.88
C PRO A 295 -6.55 12.53 31.83
N ALA A 296 -7.70 12.91 31.29
CA ALA A 296 -8.91 12.06 31.20
C ALA A 296 -9.05 11.34 29.83
N ASP A 297 -8.08 11.51 28.93
CA ASP A 297 -8.18 10.98 27.59
C ASP A 297 -7.63 9.54 27.52
N ALA A 298 -8.51 8.58 27.69
CA ALA A 298 -8.21 7.13 27.62
C ALA A 298 -8.47 6.54 26.23
N ARG A 299 -8.37 7.33 25.17
CA ARG A 299 -8.61 6.84 23.79
C ARG A 299 -7.66 5.70 23.43
N PRO A 300 -8.20 4.55 22.97
CA PRO A 300 -7.39 3.42 22.55
C PRO A 300 -6.73 3.68 21.19
N TYR A 301 -5.63 2.98 20.91
CA TYR A 301 -5.03 2.93 19.59
C TYR A 301 -4.49 1.53 19.28
N VAL A 302 -4.35 1.22 18.00
CA VAL A 302 -3.86 -0.07 17.54
C VAL A 302 -2.51 0.12 16.86
N THR A 303 -1.59 -0.82 17.08
CA THR A 303 -0.28 -0.82 16.44
C THR A 303 -0.03 -2.13 15.72
N LEU A 304 0.63 -2.08 14.58
CA LEU A 304 1.05 -3.24 13.80
C LEU A 304 2.52 -3.10 13.40
N VAL A 305 3.29 -4.13 13.69
CA VAL A 305 4.62 -4.30 13.08
C VAL A 305 4.51 -5.42 12.06
N ALA A 306 4.67 -5.10 10.78
CA ALA A 306 4.59 -6.04 9.67
C ALA A 306 6.00 -6.38 9.17
N GLU A 307 6.47 -7.59 9.42
CA GLU A 307 7.76 -8.11 8.96
C GLU A 307 7.56 -8.95 7.69
N LEU A 308 7.34 -8.27 6.55
CA LEU A 308 6.90 -8.88 5.30
C LEU A 308 7.97 -9.74 4.62
N GLY A 309 9.26 -9.44 4.80
CA GLY A 309 10.36 -10.16 4.16
C GLY A 309 10.77 -11.46 4.86
N VAL A 310 10.20 -11.76 6.02
CA VAL A 310 10.48 -12.99 6.79
C VAL A 310 9.73 -14.14 6.16
N LYS A 311 10.41 -15.24 5.81
CA LYS A 311 9.76 -16.43 5.23
C LYS A 311 9.00 -17.26 6.28
N GLU A 312 9.61 -17.43 7.45
CA GLU A 312 9.01 -18.17 8.57
C GLU A 312 9.14 -17.39 9.87
N PRO A 313 8.14 -17.39 10.75
CA PRO A 313 8.24 -16.74 12.04
C PRO A 313 9.34 -17.41 12.89
N PRO A 314 9.85 -16.72 13.94
CA PRO A 314 10.79 -17.31 14.87
C PRO A 314 10.23 -18.59 15.49
N SER A 315 11.11 -19.56 15.78
CA SER A 315 10.72 -20.86 16.37
C SER A 315 9.82 -20.67 17.60
N GLY A 316 8.67 -21.31 17.58
CA GLY A 316 7.68 -21.25 18.66
C GLY A 316 6.77 -20.02 18.64
N MET A 317 6.80 -19.21 17.58
CA MET A 317 5.87 -18.09 17.37
C MET A 317 4.90 -18.39 16.22
N ASP A 318 3.68 -17.88 16.35
CA ASP A 318 2.71 -17.87 15.26
C ASP A 318 3.04 -16.79 14.22
N HIS A 319 2.46 -16.90 13.04
CA HIS A 319 2.59 -15.91 11.97
C HIS A 319 2.01 -14.53 12.35
N LEU A 320 1.02 -14.50 13.21
CA LEU A 320 0.50 -13.28 13.82
C LEU A 320 0.60 -13.40 15.35
N VAL A 321 1.40 -12.54 15.93
CA VAL A 321 1.62 -12.47 17.39
C VAL A 321 0.89 -11.26 17.96
N ILE A 322 0.12 -11.49 18.98
CA ILE A 322 -0.54 -10.45 19.76
C ILE A 322 0.34 -10.11 20.95
N SER A 323 0.67 -8.83 21.10
CA SER A 323 1.42 -8.36 22.27
C SER A 323 0.60 -8.60 23.53
N GLN A 324 1.12 -9.45 24.42
CA GLN A 324 0.43 -9.77 25.67
C GLN A 324 1.07 -9.06 26.85
N ARG A 325 0.24 -8.72 27.81
CA ARG A 325 0.67 -8.22 29.10
C ARG A 325 1.54 -9.27 29.79
N CYS A 326 2.79 -8.98 30.08
CA CYS A 326 3.60 -9.84 30.92
C CYS A 326 3.03 -9.89 32.34
N LYS A 327 2.48 -11.03 32.77
CA LYS A 327 2.10 -11.26 34.16
C LYS A 327 3.36 -11.25 35.01
N ARG A 328 3.42 -10.37 36.04
CA ARG A 328 4.46 -10.45 37.08
C ARG A 328 4.32 -11.80 37.77
N GLY A 329 5.31 -12.66 37.69
CA GLY A 329 5.44 -13.84 38.59
C GLY A 329 5.51 -15.22 37.98
N SER A 330 5.51 -15.39 36.66
CA SER A 330 5.79 -16.72 36.05
C SER A 330 7.22 -16.78 35.54
N ALA A 331 8.15 -17.03 36.45
CA ALA A 331 9.54 -17.36 36.14
C ALA A 331 9.66 -18.85 35.93
N HIS A 332 9.11 -19.39 34.84
CA HIS A 332 9.56 -20.69 34.32
C HIS A 332 9.24 -20.80 32.83
N ASN A 333 10.27 -20.83 32.04
CA ASN A 333 10.42 -21.48 30.74
C ASN A 333 9.40 -21.20 29.65
N VAL A 334 9.18 -19.95 29.28
CA VAL A 334 8.84 -19.61 27.91
C VAL A 334 9.81 -18.53 27.47
N SER A 335 10.80 -18.97 26.77
CA SER A 335 11.75 -18.24 25.92
C SER A 335 12.09 -16.81 26.34
N GLN A 336 13.36 -16.58 26.55
CA GLN A 336 14.07 -15.30 26.69
C GLN A 336 13.82 -14.29 25.55
N LEU A 337 12.84 -14.55 24.70
CA LEU A 337 12.46 -13.80 23.51
C LEU A 337 11.37 -12.78 23.75
N GLN A 338 10.70 -12.81 24.91
CA GLN A 338 9.79 -11.74 25.28
C GLN A 338 10.60 -10.54 25.75
N SER A 339 10.64 -9.52 24.90
CA SER A 339 11.35 -8.28 25.10
C SER A 339 11.23 -7.75 26.54
N LYS A 340 12.37 -7.50 27.16
CA LYS A 340 12.49 -6.63 28.32
C LYS A 340 12.06 -5.20 27.94
N ILE A 341 10.77 -4.96 27.82
CA ILE A 341 10.23 -3.60 27.76
C ILE A 341 10.44 -3.01 29.15
N PRO A 342 11.15 -1.87 29.27
CA PRO A 342 11.28 -1.18 30.56
C PRO A 342 9.89 -0.80 31.07
N ARG A 343 9.49 -1.36 32.17
CA ARG A 343 8.16 -1.21 32.76
C ARG A 343 8.17 -0.03 33.73
N ASN A 344 7.94 1.16 33.23
CA ASN A 344 7.24 2.17 34.02
C ASN A 344 5.81 2.20 33.49
N VAL A 345 4.94 1.49 34.16
CA VAL A 345 3.52 1.41 33.83
C VAL A 345 2.83 2.50 34.62
N ASP A 346 2.61 3.64 33.98
CA ASP A 346 1.73 4.66 34.49
C ASP A 346 0.27 4.23 34.27
N ALA A 347 -0.54 4.26 35.31
CA ALA A 347 -1.98 3.95 35.24
C ALA A 347 -2.77 4.91 34.34
N THR A 348 -2.11 5.90 33.77
CA THR A 348 -2.64 6.93 32.84
C THR A 348 -2.36 6.67 31.38
N GLU A 349 -1.71 5.55 31.03
CA GLU A 349 -1.43 5.25 29.64
C GLU A 349 -2.69 4.86 28.86
N ARG A 350 -2.80 5.38 27.64
CA ARG A 350 -3.89 5.03 26.72
C ARG A 350 -3.81 3.57 26.30
N PRO A 351 -4.94 2.84 26.21
CA PRO A 351 -4.94 1.44 25.80
C PRO A 351 -4.29 1.24 24.44
N ARG A 352 -3.20 0.46 24.39
CA ARG A 352 -2.49 0.07 23.18
C ARG A 352 -2.77 -1.39 22.86
N TYR A 353 -3.22 -1.66 21.65
CA TYR A 353 -3.44 -3.01 21.13
C TYR A 353 -2.33 -3.32 20.11
N GLY A 354 -1.32 -4.09 20.54
CA GLY A 354 -0.13 -4.38 19.76
C GLY A 354 -0.27 -5.67 18.96
N LEU A 355 -0.05 -5.59 17.65
CA LEU A 355 -0.03 -6.71 16.72
C LEU A 355 1.33 -6.79 16.04
N ARG A 356 1.83 -8.00 15.78
CA ARG A 356 3.04 -8.24 15.01
C ARG A 356 2.80 -9.39 14.03
N ALA A 357 2.95 -9.11 12.76
CA ALA A 357 2.74 -10.05 11.67
C ALA A 357 4.05 -10.38 10.99
N PHE A 358 4.25 -11.67 10.72
CA PHE A 358 5.40 -12.18 9.99
C PHE A 358 4.94 -12.76 8.66
N THR A 359 5.82 -12.75 7.69
CA THR A 359 5.63 -13.28 6.35
C THR A 359 4.70 -12.45 5.46
N CYS A 360 4.76 -12.72 4.17
CA CYS A 360 3.90 -12.11 3.15
C CYS A 360 3.01 -13.20 2.51
N SER A 361 2.30 -13.97 3.35
CA SER A 361 1.55 -15.14 2.91
C SER A 361 0.07 -15.08 3.32
N ASP A 362 -0.75 -15.87 2.64
CA ASP A 362 -2.16 -16.14 2.94
C ASP A 362 -2.39 -16.69 4.35
N ARG A 363 -1.36 -17.26 4.98
CA ARG A 363 -1.44 -17.73 6.38
C ARG A 363 -1.75 -16.60 7.36
N VAL A 364 -1.33 -15.35 7.03
CA VAL A 364 -1.53 -14.16 7.88
C VAL A 364 -2.53 -13.21 7.26
N TRP A 365 -2.37 -12.95 5.95
CA TRP A 365 -3.10 -11.91 5.25
C TRP A 365 -4.19 -12.52 4.40
N LYS A 366 -5.45 -12.26 4.73
CA LYS A 366 -6.60 -12.71 3.95
C LYS A 366 -6.58 -12.17 2.52
N VAL A 367 -5.99 -11.00 2.34
CA VAL A 367 -5.88 -10.31 1.05
C VAL A 367 -4.87 -10.96 0.09
N VAL A 368 -4.12 -11.95 0.54
CA VAL A 368 -3.14 -12.68 -0.27
C VAL A 368 -3.77 -13.96 -0.79
N ASP A 369 -3.89 -14.06 -2.12
CA ASP A 369 -4.27 -15.34 -2.75
C ASP A 369 -3.09 -16.33 -2.64
N PRO A 370 -3.31 -17.58 -2.17
CA PRO A 370 -2.25 -18.60 -2.09
C PRO A 370 -1.44 -18.76 -3.37
N ARG A 371 -2.08 -18.57 -4.54
CA ARG A 371 -1.43 -18.67 -5.85
C ARG A 371 -0.50 -17.50 -6.17
N GLN A 372 -0.56 -16.43 -5.38
CA GLN A 372 0.21 -15.19 -5.60
C GLN A 372 1.30 -14.97 -4.54
N VAL A 373 1.45 -15.86 -3.57
CA VAL A 373 2.47 -15.74 -2.51
C VAL A 373 3.86 -15.54 -3.11
N GLU A 374 4.21 -16.33 -4.11
CA GLU A 374 5.50 -16.23 -4.81
C GLU A 374 5.72 -14.85 -5.46
N MET A 375 4.67 -14.22 -6.01
CA MET A 375 4.77 -12.87 -6.58
C MET A 375 5.16 -11.85 -5.52
N TYR A 376 4.60 -11.95 -4.33
CA TYR A 376 4.94 -11.05 -3.21
C TYR A 376 6.35 -11.32 -2.69
N GLU A 377 6.78 -12.58 -2.62
CA GLU A 377 8.16 -12.94 -2.27
C GLU A 377 9.16 -12.37 -3.28
N GLN A 378 8.86 -12.44 -4.57
CA GLN A 378 9.66 -11.83 -5.63
C GLN A 378 9.75 -10.29 -5.48
N MET A 379 8.64 -9.61 -5.17
CA MET A 379 8.62 -8.17 -4.95
C MET A 379 9.48 -7.75 -3.74
N LEU A 380 9.45 -8.54 -2.67
CA LEU A 380 10.15 -8.26 -1.42
C LEU A 380 11.61 -8.75 -1.44
N GLY A 381 11.95 -9.61 -2.38
CA GLY A 381 13.29 -10.15 -2.54
C GLY A 381 14.34 -9.07 -2.84
N VAL A 382 15.60 -9.42 -2.65
CA VAL A 382 16.71 -8.62 -3.13
C VAL A 382 16.93 -9.03 -4.58
N ASP A 383 16.67 -8.12 -5.52
CA ASP A 383 17.04 -8.35 -6.92
C ASP A 383 18.56 -8.34 -6.99
N THR A 384 19.15 -9.53 -7.12
CA THR A 384 20.52 -9.66 -7.52
C THR A 384 20.59 -9.58 -9.06
N LEU A 385 21.72 -9.13 -9.59
CA LEU A 385 22.01 -9.17 -11.03
C LEU A 385 21.71 -10.55 -11.67
N LEU A 386 21.69 -11.58 -10.84
CA LEU A 386 21.43 -12.97 -11.20
C LEU A 386 19.96 -13.26 -11.50
N THR A 387 19.02 -12.70 -10.73
CA THR A 387 17.59 -12.95 -10.91
C THR A 387 16.97 -12.05 -11.98
N ALA A 388 17.64 -10.95 -12.36
CA ALA A 388 17.15 -9.98 -13.33
C ALA A 388 17.57 -10.27 -14.78
N HIS A 389 18.43 -11.27 -15.04
CA HIS A 389 18.93 -11.50 -16.41
C HIS A 389 17.95 -12.34 -17.25
N PRO A 390 17.39 -11.79 -18.34
CA PRO A 390 16.35 -12.46 -19.15
C PRO A 390 16.85 -13.71 -19.92
N ARG A 391 18.14 -13.99 -19.91
CA ARG A 391 18.76 -15.17 -20.55
C ARG A 391 19.44 -16.07 -19.54
N GLN A 392 18.80 -16.29 -18.43
CA GLN A 392 19.34 -17.15 -17.37
C GLN A 392 19.25 -18.62 -17.81
N THR A 393 20.39 -19.22 -18.15
CA THR A 393 20.52 -20.67 -18.36
C THR A 393 21.14 -21.29 -17.13
N GLU A 394 20.89 -22.58 -16.89
CA GLU A 394 21.49 -23.32 -15.78
C GLU A 394 23.03 -23.21 -15.77
N GLU A 395 23.65 -23.23 -16.96
CA GLU A 395 25.08 -23.03 -17.13
C GLU A 395 25.56 -21.66 -16.67
N SER A 396 24.80 -20.60 -17.00
CA SER A 396 25.13 -19.23 -16.56
C SER A 396 24.98 -19.07 -15.06
N LEU A 397 23.98 -19.72 -14.46
CA LEU A 397 23.78 -19.74 -13.01
C LEU A 397 24.92 -20.46 -12.29
N GLN A 398 25.38 -21.60 -12.81
CA GLN A 398 26.53 -22.32 -12.26
C GLN A 398 27.82 -21.50 -12.32
N LEU A 399 28.07 -20.84 -13.46
CA LEU A 399 29.22 -19.95 -13.62
C LEU A 399 29.19 -18.79 -12.62
N VAL A 400 28.05 -18.18 -12.43
CA VAL A 400 27.93 -17.05 -11.50
C VAL A 400 28.02 -17.52 -10.05
N ARG A 401 27.49 -18.72 -9.71
CA ARG A 401 27.71 -19.34 -8.40
C ARG A 401 29.19 -19.54 -8.09
N GLN A 402 30.00 -19.89 -9.08
CA GLN A 402 31.45 -20.02 -8.93
C GLN A 402 32.17 -18.67 -8.82
N MET A 403 31.60 -17.59 -9.32
CA MET A 403 32.15 -16.23 -9.27
C MET A 403 31.81 -15.46 -7.99
N LEU A 404 30.86 -15.94 -7.19
CA LEU A 404 30.48 -15.28 -5.94
C LEU A 404 31.57 -15.42 -4.90
N PRO A 405 32.24 -14.32 -4.49
CA PRO A 405 33.28 -14.42 -3.49
C PRO A 405 32.69 -14.72 -2.11
N TYR A 406 33.06 -15.83 -1.53
CA TYR A 406 32.98 -16.13 -0.08
C TYR A 406 31.65 -15.85 0.66
N TRP A 407 30.55 -16.34 0.16
CA TRP A 407 29.34 -16.36 0.94
C TRP A 407 29.29 -17.65 1.76
N TYR A 408 29.72 -17.58 3.00
CA TYR A 408 29.80 -18.70 3.93
C TYR A 408 28.44 -19.34 4.27
N HIS A 409 27.35 -18.61 4.03
CA HIS A 409 26.00 -19.12 4.14
C HIS A 409 25.26 -18.79 2.86
N GLN A 410 24.98 -19.81 2.05
CA GLN A 410 24.05 -19.63 0.93
C GLN A 410 22.71 -19.15 1.48
N PRO A 411 22.22 -17.98 1.08
CA PRO A 411 20.86 -17.58 1.41
C PRO A 411 19.88 -18.67 0.95
N ALA A 412 18.77 -18.88 1.67
CA ALA A 412 17.78 -19.91 1.34
C ALA A 412 17.23 -19.82 -0.10
N TRP A 413 17.33 -18.65 -0.73
CA TRP A 413 16.95 -18.43 -2.13
C TRP A 413 17.95 -19.00 -3.17
N PHE A 414 19.08 -19.53 -2.76
CA PHE A 414 20.02 -20.31 -3.57
C PHE A 414 19.83 -21.83 -3.40
N SER A 415 18.84 -22.29 -2.66
CA SER A 415 18.54 -23.72 -2.55
C SER A 415 18.06 -24.24 -3.91
N ASP A 416 18.53 -25.42 -4.27
CA ASP A 416 18.23 -26.06 -5.56
C ASP A 416 16.73 -26.32 -5.81
N GLU A 417 15.88 -26.19 -4.79
CA GLU A 417 14.43 -26.32 -4.90
C GLU A 417 13.77 -25.17 -5.71
N VAL A 418 14.42 -24.00 -5.81
CA VAL A 418 13.91 -22.87 -6.62
C VAL A 418 14.19 -23.07 -8.12
N THR A 419 15.11 -23.97 -8.48
CA THR A 419 15.54 -24.18 -9.87
C THR A 419 14.75 -25.23 -10.64
N THR A 420 13.87 -26.00 -9.98
CA THR A 420 13.06 -27.03 -10.65
C THR A 420 11.68 -26.59 -11.11
N GLY A 421 11.28 -25.35 -10.83
CA GLY A 421 10.11 -24.75 -11.44
C GLY A 421 10.39 -24.42 -12.90
N SER A 422 9.86 -25.20 -13.82
CA SER A 422 9.80 -24.84 -15.23
C SER A 422 9.32 -23.41 -15.36
N PRO A 423 9.92 -22.59 -16.26
CA PRO A 423 9.40 -21.26 -16.51
C PRO A 423 7.97 -21.43 -17.01
N VAL A 424 6.99 -21.13 -16.15
CA VAL A 424 5.60 -21.01 -16.55
C VAL A 424 5.58 -19.90 -17.58
N SER A 425 5.33 -20.27 -18.82
CA SER A 425 5.13 -19.31 -19.91
C SER A 425 4.11 -18.28 -19.43
N SER A 426 4.53 -17.03 -19.37
CA SER A 426 3.71 -15.91 -18.90
C SER A 426 2.45 -15.67 -19.75
N ASN A 427 2.24 -16.49 -20.80
CA ASN A 427 1.12 -16.34 -21.73
C ASN A 427 -0.10 -17.21 -21.41
N GLU A 428 -0.05 -18.13 -20.45
CA GLU A 428 -1.18 -19.06 -20.24
C GLU A 428 -2.18 -18.67 -19.15
N PHE A 429 -1.99 -17.56 -18.41
CA PHE A 429 -2.79 -17.32 -17.20
C PHE A 429 -3.81 -16.19 -17.24
N TYR A 430 -3.89 -15.37 -18.31
CA TYR A 430 -4.94 -14.35 -18.41
C TYR A 430 -5.38 -14.15 -19.85
N GLU A 431 -6.29 -14.99 -20.33
CA GLU A 431 -7.21 -14.58 -21.38
C GLU A 431 -8.19 -13.57 -20.76
N ASP A 432 -8.17 -12.35 -21.27
CA ASP A 432 -9.12 -11.30 -20.92
C ASP A 432 -10.52 -11.75 -21.35
N PRO A 433 -11.48 -11.92 -20.44
CA PRO A 433 -12.82 -12.40 -20.82
C PRO A 433 -13.60 -11.43 -21.73
N GLU A 434 -13.10 -10.21 -21.95
CA GLU A 434 -13.75 -9.23 -22.83
C GLU A 434 -13.26 -9.31 -24.29
N LEU A 435 -12.21 -10.11 -24.62
CA LEU A 435 -11.66 -10.18 -25.99
C LEU A 435 -12.31 -11.27 -26.88
N ASN A 436 -13.22 -12.09 -26.36
CA ASN A 436 -13.79 -13.22 -27.10
C ASN A 436 -15.20 -12.96 -27.66
N GLN A 437 -15.59 -11.70 -27.92
CA GLN A 437 -16.80 -11.37 -28.67
C GLN A 437 -16.46 -10.46 -29.85
N GLY A 438 -16.12 -11.08 -30.99
CA GLY A 438 -16.10 -10.33 -32.24
C GLY A 438 -15.13 -10.79 -33.32
N GLU A 439 -15.09 -12.06 -33.66
CA GLU A 439 -14.64 -12.44 -35.02
C GLU A 439 -15.86 -12.58 -35.93
N GLY A 440 -16.14 -11.52 -36.66
CA GLY A 440 -17.09 -11.46 -37.76
C GLY A 440 -16.33 -10.95 -39.03
N SER A 441 -16.11 -11.86 -39.93
CA SER A 441 -15.64 -11.77 -41.28
C SER A 441 -15.86 -10.44 -42.04
N GLY A 442 -14.86 -9.96 -42.81
CA GLY A 442 -15.14 -9.04 -43.91
C GLY A 442 -13.92 -8.37 -44.52
N ALA A 443 -13.49 -8.92 -45.64
CA ALA A 443 -12.98 -8.29 -46.86
C ALA A 443 -11.80 -7.30 -46.80
N GLU A 444 -10.75 -7.73 -47.48
CA GLU A 444 -9.63 -6.93 -48.00
C GLU A 444 -10.16 -5.79 -48.91
N ASP A 445 -9.64 -4.58 -48.70
CA ASP A 445 -9.59 -3.55 -49.73
C ASP A 445 -8.31 -2.71 -49.60
N ASP A 446 -7.49 -2.80 -50.61
CA ASP A 446 -6.29 -2.02 -50.87
C ASP A 446 -6.59 -0.53 -51.02
N MET A 447 -5.99 0.35 -50.22
CA MET A 447 -5.82 1.75 -50.59
C MET A 447 -4.47 2.31 -50.14
N GLN A 448 -3.63 2.52 -51.15
CA GLN A 448 -2.45 3.38 -51.07
C GLN A 448 -2.85 4.82 -50.75
N VAL A 449 -2.27 5.43 -49.73
CA VAL A 449 -2.31 6.86 -49.57
C VAL A 449 -0.93 7.41 -49.24
N GLY A 450 -0.57 8.41 -50.06
CA GLY A 450 0.70 9.07 -50.13
C GLY A 450 1.03 9.96 -48.91
N SER A 451 2.34 10.14 -48.76
CA SER A 451 2.96 11.03 -47.76
C SER A 451 2.69 12.50 -48.05
N PRO A 452 2.37 13.34 -47.08
CA PRO A 452 2.42 14.77 -47.25
C PRO A 452 3.78 15.35 -46.83
N LYS A 453 4.23 16.31 -47.65
CA LYS A 453 5.43 17.13 -47.50
C LYS A 453 5.32 18.07 -46.32
N LEU A 454 6.43 18.21 -45.58
CA LEU A 454 6.68 19.26 -44.61
C LEU A 454 6.83 20.61 -45.30
N GLU A 455 6.03 21.60 -44.92
CA GLU A 455 6.27 23.03 -45.18
C GLU A 455 6.99 23.65 -43.99
N GLU A 456 8.06 24.38 -44.32
CA GLU A 456 8.81 25.23 -43.38
C GLU A 456 7.96 26.42 -42.94
N SER A 457 7.89 26.68 -41.63
CA SER A 457 7.35 27.94 -41.06
C SER A 457 8.36 28.62 -40.16
N THR A 458 8.87 29.70 -40.72
CA THR A 458 9.36 30.98 -40.20
C THR A 458 9.52 31.16 -38.68
N VAL A 459 10.77 31.52 -38.36
CA VAL A 459 11.31 32.07 -37.12
C VAL A 459 10.61 33.37 -36.73
N PHE A 460 10.12 33.51 -35.52
CA PHE A 460 9.74 34.76 -34.89
C PHE A 460 10.74 35.06 -33.75
N GLU A 461 11.53 36.12 -33.92
CA GLU A 461 12.29 36.77 -32.85
C GLU A 461 11.37 37.72 -32.07
N PRO A 462 11.47 37.80 -30.74
CA PRO A 462 10.85 38.90 -29.99
C PRO A 462 11.89 40.00 -29.69
N GLU A 463 11.56 41.20 -30.16
CA GLU A 463 12.24 42.44 -29.79
C GLU A 463 12.12 42.75 -28.30
N ALA A 464 13.26 43.14 -27.71
CA ALA A 464 13.36 43.75 -26.39
C ALA A 464 12.96 45.24 -26.47
N LYS A 465 12.04 45.71 -25.59
CA LYS A 465 11.98 47.10 -25.20
C LYS A 465 11.63 47.28 -23.72
N VAL A 466 12.61 47.88 -23.04
CA VAL A 466 12.63 48.79 -21.85
C VAL A 466 11.77 48.39 -20.67
#